data_40f38d636cf6e3e245b4fb470aa8040b
#
_entry.id   40f38d636cf6e3e245b4fb470aa8040b
#
_cell.length_a   1.000
_cell.length_b   1.000
_cell.length_c   1.000
_cell.angle_alpha   90.00
_cell.angle_beta   90.00
_cell.angle_gamma   90.00
#
_symmetry.space_group_name_H-M   'P 1'
#
loop_
_entity.id
_entity.type
_entity.pdbx_description
1 polymer ?
#
loop_
_entity_poly.entity_id
_entity_poly.type
_entity_poly.pdbx_seq_one_letter_code
_entity_poly.pdbx_strand_id
1 'polypeptide(L)'
;VYKRQPLKYYDRVIEIDLSELEPYINGPFTPDAATPISEFAEKVLLNGYPRKMEVGLIGSCTNSSYQDLSRAASLAKQVAEKKLSVASPLIVNPGSEQIRATAERDGMIETFEQIGATIMANACGPCIGQWKRHTDDPTRKNSIVTSFNRNFAKRADGNPNTYAFVASPELTMALTIAGDLCFNPLKDRLVNHDGEKVKLSEPVGDELPMRGFTPGNVGYIAPGGAKTEIKVKSDSQRLQLLTPFPAWDGTDLLNMPLLIKAQGKCTTDHISMAGPWLRFRGHLENISDNMLMGAVNVFNGETNKVWNRSTNTYGTVSGTAKMYKSEGISSIVVAEENYGEGSSREHAAMEPRFLNVRVILAKSFARIHETNLKKQGMLAITFVDKADYDKIQEHDMLSVTGLVDFMPGHNLTCLLYTSPSPRD
;
A
#
# COMPACT_ATOMS: atom_id res chain seq x y z
N VAL A 1 -8.20 -20.69 28.31
CA VAL A 1 -8.12 -22.15 27.99
C VAL A 1 -8.87 -22.38 26.68
N TYR A 2 -8.16 -22.55 25.60
CA TYR A 2 -8.79 -22.96 24.33
C TYR A 2 -9.15 -24.44 24.43
N LYS A 3 -10.45 -24.75 24.43
CA LYS A 3 -10.89 -26.14 24.28
C LYS A 3 -10.67 -26.54 22.80
N ARG A 4 -9.82 -27.56 22.56
CA ARG A 4 -9.70 -28.18 21.24
C ARG A 4 -11.08 -28.66 20.81
N GLN A 5 -11.62 -28.07 19.76
CA GLN A 5 -12.81 -28.56 19.13
C GLN A 5 -12.45 -29.77 18.20
N PRO A 6 -13.33 -30.75 18.03
CA PRO A 6 -13.09 -31.84 17.09
C PRO A 6 -12.87 -31.28 15.66
N LEU A 7 -11.93 -31.86 14.92
CA LEU A 7 -11.53 -31.47 13.57
C LEU A 7 -12.71 -31.36 12.59
N LYS A 8 -13.77 -32.14 12.82
CA LYS A 8 -15.00 -32.13 11.99
C LYS A 8 -15.76 -30.78 11.97
N TYR A 9 -15.43 -29.86 12.85
CA TYR A 9 -16.07 -28.55 12.90
C TYR A 9 -15.28 -27.45 12.13
N TYR A 10 -14.18 -27.83 11.49
CA TYR A 10 -13.36 -26.91 10.71
C TYR A 10 -13.41 -27.31 9.23
N ASP A 11 -13.57 -26.35 8.33
CA ASP A 11 -13.50 -26.56 6.89
C ASP A 11 -12.10 -26.95 6.43
N ARG A 12 -11.08 -26.44 7.15
CA ARG A 12 -9.67 -26.70 6.88
C ARG A 12 -8.85 -26.64 8.17
N VAL A 13 -7.91 -27.54 8.32
CA VAL A 13 -6.90 -27.54 9.39
C VAL A 13 -5.52 -27.42 8.75
N ILE A 14 -4.71 -26.52 9.27
CA ILE A 14 -3.30 -26.33 8.88
C ILE A 14 -2.47 -26.63 10.12
N GLU A 15 -1.58 -27.60 10.02
CA GLU A 15 -0.61 -27.92 11.07
C GLU A 15 0.76 -27.39 10.66
N ILE A 16 1.42 -26.67 11.57
CA ILE A 16 2.76 -26.13 11.39
C ILE A 16 3.61 -26.60 12.57
N ASP A 17 4.65 -27.36 12.26
CA ASP A 17 5.63 -27.76 13.27
C ASP A 17 6.66 -26.62 13.41
N LEU A 18 6.62 -25.94 14.55
CA LEU A 18 7.53 -24.83 14.83
C LEU A 18 8.99 -25.27 14.99
N SER A 19 9.26 -26.55 15.27
CA SER A 19 10.62 -27.07 15.40
C SER A 19 11.30 -27.30 14.04
N GLU A 20 10.50 -27.42 12.98
CA GLU A 20 10.99 -27.55 11.58
C GLU A 20 10.91 -26.23 10.83
N LEU A 21 10.29 -25.21 11.41
CA LEU A 21 10.12 -23.92 10.75
C LEU A 21 11.45 -23.17 10.64
N GLU A 22 11.82 -22.80 9.42
CA GLU A 22 12.97 -21.95 9.13
C GLU A 22 12.54 -20.58 8.58
N PRO A 23 13.43 -19.56 8.56
CA PRO A 23 13.14 -18.28 7.94
C PRO A 23 12.85 -18.40 6.44
N TYR A 24 11.91 -17.57 5.95
CA TYR A 24 11.52 -17.49 4.55
C TYR A 24 11.87 -16.13 3.95
N ILE A 25 12.17 -16.14 2.64
CA ILE A 25 12.31 -14.94 1.82
C ILE A 25 11.22 -14.94 0.75
N ASN A 26 10.55 -13.81 0.58
CA ASN A 26 9.51 -13.62 -0.40
C ASN A 26 10.00 -12.81 -1.61
N GLY A 27 9.67 -13.25 -2.82
CA GLY A 27 9.92 -12.50 -4.03
C GLY A 27 10.85 -13.16 -5.03
N PRO A 28 11.27 -12.40 -6.06
CA PRO A 28 10.98 -10.98 -6.27
C PRO A 28 9.61 -10.74 -6.94
N PHE A 29 9.17 -9.49 -7.02
CA PHE A 29 8.03 -8.96 -7.78
C PHE A 29 6.63 -9.43 -7.34
N THR A 30 6.53 -10.33 -6.39
CA THR A 30 5.27 -10.84 -5.85
C THR A 30 5.43 -11.23 -4.37
N PRO A 31 4.41 -11.02 -3.52
CA PRO A 31 4.43 -11.49 -2.15
C PRO A 31 4.15 -13.00 -2.02
N ASP A 32 3.78 -13.67 -3.12
CA ASP A 32 3.34 -15.07 -3.11
C ASP A 32 4.48 -16.07 -3.40
N ALA A 33 5.72 -15.58 -3.62
CA ALA A 33 6.87 -16.41 -3.96
C ALA A 33 7.76 -16.69 -2.74
N ALA A 34 7.16 -17.23 -1.67
CA ALA A 34 7.89 -17.63 -0.46
C ALA A 34 8.86 -18.79 -0.73
N THR A 35 10.07 -18.68 -0.16
CA THR A 35 11.13 -19.69 -0.29
C THR A 35 11.85 -19.82 1.03
N PRO A 36 12.03 -21.04 1.57
CA PRO A 36 12.82 -21.25 2.77
C PRO A 36 14.28 -20.85 2.52
N ILE A 37 14.95 -20.34 3.56
CA ILE A 37 16.33 -19.86 3.44
C ILE A 37 17.31 -20.97 3.04
N SER A 38 16.98 -22.22 3.36
CA SER A 38 17.78 -23.40 2.98
C SER A 38 17.82 -23.64 1.48
N GLU A 39 16.77 -23.23 0.75
CA GLU A 39 16.62 -23.42 -0.71
C GLU A 39 16.87 -22.12 -1.50
N PHE A 40 16.96 -20.98 -0.81
CA PHE A 40 16.98 -19.68 -1.47
C PHE A 40 18.20 -19.45 -2.33
N ALA A 41 19.39 -19.93 -1.92
CA ALA A 41 20.61 -19.82 -2.69
C ALA A 41 20.49 -20.53 -4.06
N GLU A 42 19.91 -21.73 -4.08
CA GLU A 42 19.65 -22.48 -5.32
C GLU A 42 18.68 -21.71 -6.23
N LYS A 43 17.59 -21.19 -5.66
CA LYS A 43 16.61 -20.38 -6.38
C LYS A 43 17.23 -19.12 -7.00
N VAL A 44 18.13 -18.43 -6.29
CA VAL A 44 18.88 -17.27 -6.81
C VAL A 44 19.67 -17.65 -8.04
N LEU A 45 20.40 -18.75 -7.98
CA LEU A 45 21.26 -19.23 -9.07
C LEU A 45 20.45 -19.72 -10.28
N LEU A 46 19.42 -20.54 -10.07
CA LEU A 46 18.58 -21.10 -11.14
C LEU A 46 17.81 -20.02 -11.91
N ASN A 47 17.35 -18.98 -11.23
CA ASN A 47 16.58 -17.90 -11.87
C ASN A 47 17.46 -16.73 -12.34
N GLY A 48 18.78 -16.79 -12.15
CA GLY A 48 19.69 -15.72 -12.53
C GLY A 48 19.40 -14.39 -11.80
N TYR A 49 18.98 -14.46 -10.55
CA TYR A 49 18.77 -13.25 -9.75
C TYR A 49 20.12 -12.60 -9.41
N PRO A 50 20.19 -11.26 -9.29
CA PRO A 50 21.40 -10.59 -8.87
C PRO A 50 21.84 -11.06 -7.48
N ARG A 51 22.94 -11.79 -7.40
CA ARG A 51 23.45 -12.36 -6.14
C ARG A 51 23.88 -11.29 -5.14
N LYS A 52 24.57 -10.24 -5.64
CA LYS A 52 24.99 -9.12 -4.81
C LYS A 52 23.78 -8.38 -4.26
N MET A 53 23.65 -8.32 -2.95
CA MET A 53 22.68 -7.48 -2.28
C MET A 53 23.19 -6.05 -2.17
N GLU A 54 22.47 -5.08 -2.71
CA GLU A 54 22.96 -3.70 -2.76
C GLU A 54 22.49 -2.83 -1.60
N VAL A 55 21.33 -3.12 -1.01
CA VAL A 55 20.81 -2.37 0.14
C VAL A 55 19.92 -3.26 0.98
N GLY A 56 20.08 -3.21 2.30
CA GLY A 56 19.14 -3.72 3.27
C GLY A 56 18.26 -2.60 3.82
N LEU A 57 16.95 -2.83 3.92
CA LEU A 57 16.00 -1.89 4.50
C LEU A 57 15.19 -2.56 5.61
N ILE A 58 15.39 -2.12 6.85
CA ILE A 58 14.58 -2.52 7.98
C ILE A 58 13.56 -1.40 8.22
N GLY A 59 12.25 -1.73 8.18
CA GLY A 59 11.28 -0.67 8.32
C GLY A 59 9.85 -1.06 8.06
N SER A 60 9.07 -0.06 7.72
CA SER A 60 7.62 0.06 7.67
C SER A 60 6.96 0.15 9.05
N CYS A 61 5.70 0.60 9.08
CA CYS A 61 4.91 0.68 10.31
C CYS A 61 4.55 -0.70 10.90
N THR A 62 4.75 -1.78 10.14
CA THR A 62 4.41 -3.15 10.55
C THR A 62 5.61 -3.99 10.98
N ASN A 63 6.79 -3.75 10.42
CA ASN A 63 7.98 -4.61 10.60
C ASN A 63 9.20 -3.81 11.06
N SER A 64 9.01 -2.92 12.01
CA SER A 64 10.03 -2.22 12.77
C SER A 64 9.49 -1.82 14.15
N SER A 65 8.84 -2.77 14.81
CA SER A 65 8.45 -2.67 16.21
C SER A 65 9.69 -2.59 17.12
N TYR A 66 9.49 -2.37 18.40
CA TYR A 66 10.57 -2.40 19.37
C TYR A 66 11.30 -3.75 19.35
N GLN A 67 10.55 -4.86 19.31
CA GLN A 67 11.11 -6.21 19.25
C GLN A 67 11.93 -6.42 17.95
N ASP A 68 11.38 -6.02 16.81
CA ASP A 68 12.07 -6.14 15.51
C ASP A 68 13.41 -5.39 15.51
N LEU A 69 13.42 -4.15 16.02
CA LEU A 69 14.64 -3.35 16.12
C LEU A 69 15.61 -3.94 17.15
N SER A 70 15.12 -4.44 18.29
CA SER A 70 15.95 -5.08 19.31
C SER A 70 16.68 -6.30 18.77
N ARG A 71 15.97 -7.18 18.06
CA ARG A 71 16.56 -8.38 17.45
C ARG A 71 17.54 -8.03 16.33
N ALA A 72 17.22 -7.09 15.46
CA ALA A 72 18.14 -6.62 14.42
C ALA A 72 19.39 -5.96 15.03
N ALA A 73 19.24 -5.15 16.10
CA ALA A 73 20.34 -4.52 16.79
C ALA A 73 21.28 -5.55 17.47
N SER A 74 20.75 -6.68 17.93
CA SER A 74 21.58 -7.76 18.48
C SER A 74 22.52 -8.36 17.45
N LEU A 75 22.11 -8.44 16.18
CA LEU A 75 22.98 -8.82 15.07
C LEU A 75 23.96 -7.70 14.71
N ALA A 76 23.52 -6.45 14.76
CA ALA A 76 24.40 -5.31 14.53
C ALA A 76 25.54 -5.24 15.56
N LYS A 77 25.31 -5.53 16.84
CA LYS A 77 26.34 -5.64 17.87
C LYS A 77 27.40 -6.69 17.54
N GLN A 78 26.99 -7.82 16.95
CA GLN A 78 27.91 -8.88 16.57
C GLN A 78 28.90 -8.45 15.48
N VAL A 79 28.61 -7.40 14.70
CA VAL A 79 29.55 -6.86 13.72
C VAL A 79 30.83 -6.39 14.40
N ALA A 80 30.71 -5.60 15.47
CA ALA A 80 31.86 -5.16 16.24
C ALA A 80 32.50 -6.30 17.05
N GLU A 81 31.69 -7.09 17.77
CA GLU A 81 32.14 -8.19 18.62
C GLU A 81 32.94 -9.25 17.86
N LYS A 82 32.51 -9.56 16.64
CA LYS A 82 33.13 -10.58 15.78
C LYS A 82 34.10 -9.98 14.75
N LYS A 83 34.36 -8.68 14.83
CA LYS A 83 35.24 -7.94 13.88
C LYS A 83 34.82 -8.12 12.42
N LEU A 84 33.53 -8.08 12.15
CA LEU A 84 32.94 -8.15 10.81
C LEU A 84 32.82 -6.76 10.19
N SER A 85 32.63 -6.73 8.87
CA SER A 85 32.20 -5.56 8.12
C SER A 85 30.76 -5.76 7.64
N VAL A 86 30.01 -4.68 7.52
CA VAL A 86 28.72 -4.69 6.81
C VAL A 86 28.99 -4.52 5.31
N ALA A 87 28.63 -5.52 4.52
CA ALA A 87 28.98 -5.54 3.09
C ALA A 87 28.02 -4.70 2.22
N SER A 88 26.81 -4.41 2.71
CA SER A 88 25.83 -3.59 1.99
C SER A 88 25.33 -2.43 2.87
N PRO A 89 25.00 -1.27 2.29
CA PRO A 89 24.35 -0.20 3.02
C PRO A 89 23.08 -0.68 3.72
N LEU A 90 22.87 -0.22 4.95
CA LEU A 90 21.68 -0.48 5.75
C LEU A 90 20.89 0.81 5.94
N ILE A 91 19.59 0.74 5.70
CA ILE A 91 18.64 1.80 6.04
C ILE A 91 17.68 1.27 7.09
N VAL A 92 17.49 2.03 8.16
CA VAL A 92 16.56 1.70 9.24
C VAL A 92 15.49 2.79 9.34
N ASN A 93 14.23 2.38 9.27
CA ASN A 93 13.08 3.26 9.37
C ASN A 93 12.19 2.79 10.54
N PRO A 94 12.29 3.38 11.74
CA PRO A 94 11.49 2.99 12.90
C PRO A 94 9.98 3.10 12.64
N GLY A 95 9.17 2.25 13.26
CA GLY A 95 7.74 2.12 12.99
C GLY A 95 6.89 3.32 13.43
N SER A 96 7.37 4.07 14.41
CA SER A 96 6.73 5.30 14.91
C SER A 96 7.75 6.16 15.66
N GLU A 97 7.38 7.42 15.92
CA GLU A 97 8.23 8.30 16.73
C GLU A 97 8.41 7.78 18.17
N GLN A 98 7.39 7.15 18.72
CA GLN A 98 7.49 6.52 20.04
C GLN A 98 8.50 5.36 20.03
N ILE A 99 8.47 4.51 19.00
CA ILE A 99 9.46 3.43 18.84
C ILE A 99 10.85 4.01 18.63
N ARG A 100 11.01 5.05 17.77
CA ARG A 100 12.30 5.70 17.55
C ARG A 100 12.90 6.24 18.85
N ALA A 101 12.13 7.04 19.60
CA ALA A 101 12.58 7.63 20.86
C ALA A 101 12.90 6.57 21.92
N THR A 102 12.15 5.47 21.94
CA THR A 102 12.40 4.36 22.85
C THR A 102 13.66 3.60 22.49
N ALA A 103 13.84 3.28 21.19
CA ALA A 103 15.02 2.58 20.66
C ALA A 103 16.30 3.44 20.81
N GLU A 104 16.19 4.76 20.66
CA GLU A 104 17.27 5.71 20.92
C GLU A 104 17.70 5.71 22.39
N ARG A 105 16.73 5.84 23.31
CA ARG A 105 16.99 5.75 24.76
C ARG A 105 17.67 4.44 25.16
N ASP A 106 17.31 3.35 24.50
CA ASP A 106 17.80 2.00 24.83
C ASP A 106 19.04 1.61 24.00
N GLY A 107 19.65 2.57 23.26
CA GLY A 107 20.92 2.42 22.58
C GLY A 107 20.89 1.64 21.26
N MET A 108 19.70 1.31 20.75
CA MET A 108 19.59 0.56 19.48
C MET A 108 19.94 1.42 18.27
N ILE A 109 19.51 2.69 18.28
CA ILE A 109 19.80 3.63 17.19
C ILE A 109 21.31 3.83 17.08
N GLU A 110 21.98 4.10 18.19
CA GLU A 110 23.44 4.22 18.24
C GLU A 110 24.14 2.97 17.70
N THR A 111 23.64 1.77 18.06
CA THR A 111 24.18 0.50 17.56
C THR A 111 24.10 0.40 16.03
N PHE A 112 23.00 0.82 15.42
CA PHE A 112 22.87 0.85 13.96
C PHE A 112 23.78 1.89 13.32
N GLU A 113 23.91 3.09 13.92
CA GLU A 113 24.79 4.15 13.42
C GLU A 113 26.26 3.74 13.47
N GLN A 114 26.69 3.03 14.51
CA GLN A 114 28.05 2.52 14.66
C GLN A 114 28.49 1.57 13.52
N ILE A 115 27.55 0.86 12.92
CA ILE A 115 27.81 0.00 11.75
C ILE A 115 27.56 0.71 10.41
N GLY A 116 27.34 2.03 10.43
CA GLY A 116 27.13 2.85 9.23
C GLY A 116 25.71 2.84 8.67
N ALA A 117 24.71 2.46 9.45
CA ALA A 117 23.33 2.52 9.01
C ALA A 117 22.81 3.96 8.91
N THR A 118 21.93 4.20 7.95
CA THR A 118 21.18 5.46 7.82
C THR A 118 19.84 5.32 8.52
N ILE A 119 19.58 6.14 9.53
CA ILE A 119 18.29 6.19 10.23
C ILE A 119 17.38 7.20 9.52
N MET A 120 16.25 6.73 9.02
CA MET A 120 15.27 7.58 8.34
C MET A 120 14.18 8.06 9.29
N ALA A 121 13.50 9.13 8.87
CA ALA A 121 12.28 9.58 9.54
C ALA A 121 11.16 8.53 9.42
N ASN A 122 10.23 8.55 10.38
CA ASN A 122 9.09 7.62 10.44
C ASN A 122 8.06 7.92 9.35
N ALA A 123 8.42 7.64 8.12
CA ALA A 123 7.60 7.90 6.94
C ALA A 123 7.58 6.70 6.00
N CYS A 124 6.54 6.63 5.16
CA CYS A 124 6.38 5.52 4.24
C CYS A 124 7.46 5.44 3.15
N GLY A 125 8.11 6.54 2.78
CA GLY A 125 9.26 6.64 1.86
C GLY A 125 9.45 5.46 0.89
N PRO A 126 10.49 4.63 1.10
CA PRO A 126 10.76 3.47 0.24
C PRO A 126 9.61 2.46 0.17
N CYS A 127 8.84 2.30 1.26
CA CYS A 127 7.72 1.34 1.31
C CYS A 127 6.62 1.64 0.29
N ILE A 128 6.50 2.89 -0.18
CA ILE A 128 5.50 3.32 -1.16
C ILE A 128 6.10 3.86 -2.47
N GLY A 129 7.37 3.57 -2.74
CA GLY A 129 8.03 4.01 -3.98
C GLY A 129 8.48 5.47 -3.99
N GLN A 130 8.56 6.11 -2.84
CA GLN A 130 9.09 7.48 -2.70
C GLN A 130 10.56 7.48 -2.25
N TRP A 131 11.35 6.63 -2.82
CA TRP A 131 12.78 6.54 -2.57
C TRP A 131 13.57 6.81 -3.85
N LYS A 132 14.29 7.91 -3.86
CA LYS A 132 15.24 8.22 -4.93
C LYS A 132 16.59 7.57 -4.60
N ARG A 133 16.71 6.29 -4.92
CA ARG A 133 18.00 5.60 -4.86
C ARG A 133 18.85 6.03 -6.05
N HIS A 134 20.06 6.51 -5.78
CA HIS A 134 21.03 6.75 -6.83
C HIS A 134 21.62 5.43 -7.29
N THR A 135 21.55 5.13 -8.58
CA THR A 135 22.19 3.97 -9.22
C THR A 135 22.96 4.47 -10.43
N ASP A 136 24.20 4.04 -10.56
CA ASP A 136 25.08 4.45 -11.69
C ASP A 136 24.52 3.97 -13.04
N ASP A 137 23.84 2.84 -13.05
CA ASP A 137 23.17 2.28 -14.21
C ASP A 137 21.76 1.78 -13.84
N PRO A 138 20.70 2.53 -14.17
CA PRO A 138 19.33 2.14 -13.89
C PRO A 138 18.84 0.95 -14.74
N THR A 139 19.55 0.57 -15.79
CA THR A 139 19.21 -0.58 -16.65
C THR A 139 19.75 -1.90 -16.09
N ARG A 140 20.74 -1.85 -15.22
CA ARG A 140 21.34 -3.02 -14.60
C ARG A 140 20.38 -3.66 -13.59
N LYS A 141 20.23 -4.97 -13.68
CA LYS A 141 19.55 -5.77 -12.64
C LYS A 141 20.31 -5.65 -11.32
N ASN A 142 19.59 -5.39 -10.27
CA ASN A 142 20.13 -5.25 -8.91
C ASN A 142 19.16 -5.83 -7.89
N SER A 143 19.62 -6.13 -6.68
CA SER A 143 18.79 -6.70 -5.62
C SER A 143 18.82 -5.88 -4.34
N ILE A 144 17.69 -5.85 -3.65
CA ILE A 144 17.52 -5.30 -2.31
C ILE A 144 16.73 -6.28 -1.46
N VAL A 145 16.98 -6.30 -0.16
CA VAL A 145 16.16 -7.04 0.81
C VAL A 145 15.53 -6.05 1.79
N THR A 146 14.25 -6.20 2.04
CA THR A 146 13.50 -5.29 2.91
C THR A 146 12.66 -6.09 3.90
N SER A 147 12.37 -5.50 5.06
CA SER A 147 11.36 -6.03 5.97
C SER A 147 9.96 -5.43 5.70
N PHE A 148 9.73 -4.87 4.52
CA PHE A 148 8.45 -4.31 4.15
C PHE A 148 7.40 -5.40 3.91
N ASN A 149 6.18 -5.01 3.58
CA ASN A 149 5.06 -5.92 3.35
C ASN A 149 4.69 -6.11 1.88
N ARG A 150 5.44 -5.50 0.94
CA ARG A 150 5.18 -5.56 -0.51
C ARG A 150 6.46 -5.40 -1.31
N ASN A 151 6.56 -6.16 -2.41
CA ASN A 151 7.72 -6.20 -3.28
C ASN A 151 7.36 -6.21 -4.78
N PHE A 152 6.22 -5.66 -5.14
CA PHE A 152 5.84 -5.51 -6.55
C PHE A 152 6.90 -4.74 -7.34
N ALA A 153 6.96 -4.98 -8.64
CA ALA A 153 7.87 -4.26 -9.53
C ALA A 153 7.76 -2.73 -9.34
N LYS A 154 8.89 -2.04 -9.32
CA LYS A 154 8.99 -0.58 -9.08
C LYS A 154 8.54 -0.11 -7.69
N ARG A 155 8.14 -1.00 -6.79
CA ARG A 155 7.52 -0.63 -5.51
C ARG A 155 8.45 0.13 -4.57
N ALA A 156 9.75 -0.18 -4.56
CA ALA A 156 10.69 0.43 -3.61
C ALA A 156 11.27 1.76 -4.11
N ASP A 157 11.88 1.75 -5.31
CA ASP A 157 12.67 2.86 -5.86
C ASP A 157 12.22 3.33 -7.26
N GLY A 158 11.12 2.80 -7.77
CA GLY A 158 10.59 3.11 -9.10
C GLY A 158 11.31 2.42 -10.26
N ASN A 159 12.40 1.68 -10.01
CA ASN A 159 13.18 0.99 -11.03
C ASN A 159 12.63 -0.43 -11.30
N PRO A 160 12.26 -0.78 -12.54
CA PRO A 160 11.78 -2.12 -12.89
C PRO A 160 12.86 -3.20 -12.78
N ASN A 161 14.14 -2.81 -12.77
CA ASN A 161 15.29 -3.72 -12.67
C ASN A 161 15.76 -3.97 -11.23
N THR A 162 15.05 -3.41 -10.24
CA THR A 162 15.28 -3.68 -8.83
C THR A 162 14.50 -4.92 -8.39
N TYR A 163 15.22 -5.99 -8.11
CA TYR A 163 14.70 -7.24 -7.55
C TYR A 163 14.53 -7.07 -6.05
N ALA A 164 13.34 -6.71 -5.62
CA ALA A 164 13.03 -6.50 -4.22
C ALA A 164 12.53 -7.80 -3.58
N PHE A 165 13.19 -8.20 -2.52
CA PHE A 165 12.82 -9.34 -1.68
C PHE A 165 12.30 -8.84 -0.33
N VAL A 166 11.42 -9.63 0.28
CA VAL A 166 10.88 -9.34 1.62
C VAL A 166 11.31 -10.47 2.57
N ALA A 167 11.86 -10.09 3.70
CA ALA A 167 12.28 -11.00 4.77
C ALA A 167 12.00 -10.37 6.15
N SER A 168 12.21 -11.13 7.21
CA SER A 168 12.16 -10.57 8.57
C SER A 168 13.27 -9.52 8.77
N PRO A 169 13.13 -8.61 9.76
CA PRO A 169 14.18 -7.64 10.07
C PRO A 169 15.53 -8.27 10.37
N GLU A 170 15.53 -9.38 11.11
CA GLU A 170 16.75 -10.11 11.47
C GLU A 170 17.41 -10.73 10.24
N LEU A 171 16.62 -11.38 9.36
CA LEU A 171 17.16 -11.97 8.15
C LEU A 171 17.67 -10.89 7.18
N THR A 172 16.94 -9.76 7.08
CA THR A 172 17.40 -8.58 6.34
C THR A 172 18.75 -8.09 6.88
N MET A 173 18.91 -8.01 8.20
CA MET A 173 20.16 -7.61 8.83
C MET A 173 21.30 -8.60 8.54
N ALA A 174 21.05 -9.90 8.68
CA ALA A 174 22.06 -10.93 8.42
C ALA A 174 22.55 -10.91 6.95
N LEU A 175 21.63 -10.78 5.99
CA LEU A 175 21.95 -10.64 4.58
C LEU A 175 22.66 -9.32 4.26
N THR A 176 22.36 -8.24 4.99
CA THR A 176 23.07 -6.96 4.84
C THR A 176 24.53 -7.05 5.30
N ILE A 177 24.79 -7.76 6.38
CA ILE A 177 26.17 -8.03 6.84
C ILE A 177 26.92 -8.84 5.79
N ALA A 178 26.30 -9.87 5.21
CA ALA A 178 26.91 -10.73 4.21
C ALA A 178 27.04 -10.06 2.82
N GLY A 179 26.12 -9.19 2.43
CA GLY A 179 26.06 -8.57 1.10
C GLY A 179 25.71 -9.53 -0.03
N ASP A 180 25.24 -10.73 0.28
CA ASP A 180 25.04 -11.85 -0.65
C ASP A 180 23.69 -12.52 -0.42
N LEU A 181 22.85 -12.59 -1.44
CA LEU A 181 21.54 -13.26 -1.37
C LEU A 181 21.65 -14.78 -1.18
N CYS A 182 22.78 -15.37 -1.55
CA CYS A 182 23.02 -16.82 -1.35
C CYS A 182 23.49 -17.17 0.06
N PHE A 183 23.70 -16.19 0.93
CA PHE A 183 24.14 -16.44 2.31
C PHE A 183 23.00 -17.03 3.16
N ASN A 184 23.25 -18.17 3.79
CA ASN A 184 22.32 -18.77 4.75
C ASN A 184 22.87 -18.59 6.19
N PRO A 185 22.30 -17.67 6.99
CA PRO A 185 22.81 -17.38 8.34
C PRO A 185 22.73 -18.57 9.31
N LEU A 186 21.90 -19.58 9.02
CA LEU A 186 21.80 -20.79 9.84
C LEU A 186 22.97 -21.75 9.67
N LYS A 187 23.66 -21.71 8.52
CA LYS A 187 24.71 -22.67 8.14
C LYS A 187 26.03 -22.02 7.85
N ASP A 188 26.04 -20.86 7.15
CA ASP A 188 27.23 -20.25 6.59
C ASP A 188 28.04 -19.46 7.63
N ARG A 189 29.26 -19.18 7.25
CA ARG A 189 30.21 -18.39 8.06
C ARG A 189 30.72 -17.21 7.24
N LEU A 190 30.92 -16.10 7.89
CA LEU A 190 31.53 -14.89 7.35
C LEU A 190 33.02 -14.88 7.70
N VAL A 191 33.84 -14.20 6.90
CA VAL A 191 35.26 -13.98 7.19
C VAL A 191 35.40 -12.64 7.88
N ASN A 192 35.97 -12.61 9.08
CA ASN A 192 36.21 -11.40 9.84
C ASN A 192 37.54 -10.71 9.41
N HIS A 193 37.83 -9.55 10.03
CA HIS A 193 39.05 -8.78 9.74
C HIS A 193 40.35 -9.52 10.06
N ASP A 194 40.29 -10.50 10.95
CA ASP A 194 41.44 -11.34 11.32
C ASP A 194 41.62 -12.56 10.36
N GLY A 195 40.73 -12.69 9.35
CA GLY A 195 40.72 -13.82 8.40
C GLY A 195 40.02 -15.07 8.95
N GLU A 196 39.38 -15.01 10.10
CA GLU A 196 38.71 -16.13 10.73
C GLU A 196 37.30 -16.31 10.20
N LYS A 197 36.84 -17.57 10.08
CA LYS A 197 35.47 -17.92 9.72
C LYS A 197 34.56 -17.91 10.94
N VAL A 198 33.72 -16.90 11.08
CA VAL A 198 32.80 -16.72 12.19
C VAL A 198 31.37 -16.92 11.76
N LYS A 199 30.54 -17.46 12.65
CA LYS A 199 29.10 -17.62 12.44
C LYS A 199 28.34 -16.53 13.20
N LEU A 200 27.28 -16.00 12.60
CA LEU A 200 26.34 -15.15 13.31
C LEU A 200 25.60 -16.00 14.35
N SER A 201 25.49 -15.48 15.55
CA SER A 201 24.66 -16.08 16.60
C SER A 201 23.21 -15.72 16.36
N GLU A 202 22.31 -16.52 16.90
CA GLU A 202 20.87 -16.26 16.80
C GLU A 202 20.53 -14.85 17.34
N PRO A 203 19.61 -14.13 16.67
CA PRO A 203 19.19 -12.81 17.11
C PRO A 203 18.38 -12.93 18.40
N VAL A 204 18.71 -12.12 19.38
CA VAL A 204 17.98 -12.00 20.65
C VAL A 204 17.41 -10.59 20.78
N GLY A 205 16.29 -10.44 21.48
CA GLY A 205 15.70 -9.13 21.67
C GLY A 205 14.49 -9.18 22.58
N ASP A 206 14.20 -8.04 23.21
CA ASP A 206 13.08 -7.88 24.11
C ASP A 206 11.78 -7.63 23.32
N GLU A 207 10.70 -8.28 23.72
CA GLU A 207 9.37 -8.02 23.12
C GLU A 207 8.88 -6.60 23.44
N LEU A 208 9.12 -6.16 24.65
CA LEU A 208 8.71 -4.86 25.16
C LEU A 208 9.87 -4.16 25.87
N PRO A 209 9.94 -2.83 25.83
CA PRO A 209 10.98 -2.11 26.57
C PRO A 209 10.79 -2.26 28.08
N MET A 210 11.79 -2.76 28.76
CA MET A 210 11.74 -3.01 30.22
C MET A 210 11.40 -1.75 31.05
N ARG A 211 11.77 -0.57 30.54
CA ARG A 211 11.47 0.74 31.20
C ARG A 211 10.19 1.40 30.64
N GLY A 212 9.33 0.65 29.95
CA GLY A 212 8.19 1.17 29.22
C GLY A 212 8.58 2.00 27.99
N PHE A 213 7.60 2.43 27.23
CA PHE A 213 7.82 3.27 26.06
C PHE A 213 8.08 4.72 26.44
N THR A 214 9.01 5.37 25.74
CA THR A 214 9.20 6.81 25.81
C THR A 214 8.03 7.52 25.12
N PRO A 215 7.45 8.61 25.68
CA PRO A 215 6.43 9.37 24.97
C PRO A 215 6.94 9.87 23.64
N GLY A 216 6.20 9.58 22.56
CA GLY A 216 6.56 9.95 21.19
C GLY A 216 6.11 11.35 20.76
N ASN A 217 5.94 12.28 21.71
CA ASN A 217 5.46 13.64 21.44
C ASN A 217 6.58 14.68 21.32
N VAL A 218 7.81 14.25 21.07
CA VAL A 218 9.03 15.06 20.93
C VAL A 218 8.94 15.93 19.69
N GLY A 219 8.18 16.58 19.27
CA GLY A 219 8.01 17.41 18.06
C GLY A 219 6.60 17.98 17.95
N TYR A 220 5.77 17.71 18.97
CA TYR A 220 4.45 18.31 19.03
C TYR A 220 4.57 19.81 19.33
N ILE A 221 4.11 20.62 18.38
CA ILE A 221 3.95 22.06 18.56
C ILE A 221 2.46 22.35 18.69
N ALA A 222 2.06 22.86 19.85
CA ALA A 222 0.67 23.22 20.07
C ALA A 222 0.22 24.33 19.10
N PRO A 223 -1.01 24.29 18.61
CA PRO A 223 -1.56 25.37 17.79
C PRO A 223 -1.47 26.71 18.51
N GLY A 224 -0.92 27.72 17.86
CA GLY A 224 -0.70 29.05 18.45
C GLY A 224 -1.99 29.87 18.70
N GLY A 225 -3.17 29.33 18.44
CA GLY A 225 -4.45 30.00 18.63
C GLY A 225 -4.72 31.20 17.73
N ALA A 226 -3.75 31.66 16.97
CA ALA A 226 -3.90 32.75 16.03
C ALA A 226 -4.61 32.29 14.74
N LYS A 227 -5.48 33.12 14.19
CA LYS A 227 -6.02 32.91 12.84
C LYS A 227 -4.89 33.15 11.84
N THR A 228 -4.27 32.11 11.37
CA THR A 228 -3.23 32.17 10.34
C THR A 228 -3.90 32.01 8.97
N GLU A 229 -3.74 32.98 8.10
CA GLU A 229 -4.16 32.87 6.70
C GLU A 229 -3.21 31.94 5.96
N ILE A 230 -3.76 30.88 5.38
CA ILE A 230 -2.99 29.96 4.53
C ILE A 230 -2.90 30.55 3.13
N LYS A 231 -1.67 30.89 2.71
CA LYS A 231 -1.39 31.40 1.36
C LYS A 231 -0.80 30.31 0.49
N VAL A 232 -1.50 29.99 -0.60
CA VAL A 232 -1.03 29.06 -1.64
C VAL A 232 -0.74 29.91 -2.90
N LYS A 233 0.39 29.68 -3.54
CA LYS A 233 0.70 30.32 -4.83
C LYS A 233 -0.35 29.91 -5.86
N SER A 234 -0.81 30.87 -6.68
CA SER A 234 -1.86 30.63 -7.69
C SER A 234 -1.44 29.61 -8.77
N ASP A 235 -0.14 29.47 -9.02
CA ASP A 235 0.46 28.52 -9.97
C ASP A 235 0.98 27.23 -9.31
N SER A 236 0.63 27.01 -8.05
CA SER A 236 1.10 25.81 -7.32
C SER A 236 0.59 24.54 -7.96
N GLN A 237 1.51 23.64 -8.30
CA GLN A 237 1.18 22.31 -8.80
C GLN A 237 0.99 21.27 -7.68
N ARG A 238 1.39 21.61 -6.46
CA ARG A 238 1.43 20.67 -5.33
C ARG A 238 0.39 20.95 -4.25
N LEU A 239 -0.07 22.17 -4.13
CA LEU A 239 -1.00 22.60 -3.09
C LEU A 239 -2.18 23.33 -3.72
N GLN A 240 -3.37 23.06 -3.21
CA GLN A 240 -4.64 23.68 -3.59
C GLN A 240 -5.43 23.99 -2.32
N LEU A 241 -6.00 25.18 -2.24
CA LEU A 241 -7.02 25.45 -1.24
C LEU A 241 -8.30 24.76 -1.66
N LEU A 242 -8.82 23.88 -0.80
CA LEU A 242 -10.02 23.11 -1.08
C LEU A 242 -11.24 23.87 -0.57
N THR A 243 -12.26 23.97 -1.41
CA THR A 243 -13.60 24.32 -0.98
C THR A 243 -14.25 23.07 -0.36
N PRO A 244 -14.94 23.19 0.77
CA PRO A 244 -15.69 22.07 1.33
C PRO A 244 -16.66 21.47 0.29
N PHE A 245 -16.78 20.15 0.28
CA PHE A 245 -17.76 19.50 -0.58
C PHE A 245 -19.18 19.95 -0.20
N PRO A 246 -20.06 20.16 -1.20
CA PRO A 246 -21.45 20.52 -0.91
C PRO A 246 -22.11 19.46 -0.03
N ALA A 247 -22.88 19.92 0.95
CA ALA A 247 -23.74 19.04 1.72
C ALA A 247 -24.78 18.37 0.79
N TRP A 248 -25.36 17.27 1.25
CA TRP A 248 -26.50 16.68 0.57
C TRP A 248 -27.71 17.63 0.66
N ASP A 249 -28.39 17.82 -0.44
CA ASP A 249 -29.52 18.76 -0.59
C ASP A 249 -30.88 18.18 -0.18
N GLY A 250 -30.89 16.94 0.31
CA GLY A 250 -32.12 16.25 0.72
C GLY A 250 -32.89 15.58 -0.42
N THR A 251 -32.30 15.51 -1.63
CA THR A 251 -32.94 14.92 -2.80
C THR A 251 -32.35 13.56 -3.19
N ASP A 252 -33.13 12.78 -3.93
CA ASP A 252 -32.66 11.53 -4.54
C ASP A 252 -31.64 11.79 -5.65
N LEU A 253 -30.80 10.81 -5.95
CA LEU A 253 -29.81 10.89 -7.00
C LEU A 253 -30.37 10.30 -8.29
N LEU A 254 -30.75 11.17 -9.22
CA LEU A 254 -31.48 10.78 -10.41
C LEU A 254 -30.61 10.88 -11.68
N ASN A 255 -30.90 10.00 -12.64
CA ASN A 255 -30.35 10.06 -14.02
C ASN A 255 -28.82 10.16 -14.08
N MET A 256 -28.13 9.38 -13.26
CA MET A 256 -26.66 9.33 -13.26
C MET A 256 -26.17 8.42 -14.40
N PRO A 257 -25.36 8.92 -15.34
CA PRO A 257 -24.69 8.06 -16.31
C PRO A 257 -23.71 7.12 -15.62
N LEU A 258 -23.61 5.90 -16.12
CA LEU A 258 -22.58 4.96 -15.74
C LEU A 258 -21.21 5.50 -16.20
N LEU A 259 -20.33 5.83 -15.25
CA LEU A 259 -18.98 6.28 -15.60
C LEU A 259 -18.09 5.12 -16.02
N ILE A 260 -18.09 4.05 -15.24
CA ILE A 260 -17.36 2.80 -15.53
C ILE A 260 -18.01 1.63 -14.80
N LYS A 261 -18.01 0.47 -15.44
CA LYS A 261 -18.28 -0.83 -14.82
C LYS A 261 -16.95 -1.58 -14.73
N ALA A 262 -16.35 -1.56 -13.54
CA ALA A 262 -15.03 -2.13 -13.31
C ALA A 262 -15.09 -3.66 -13.24
N GLN A 263 -14.22 -4.32 -14.00
CA GLN A 263 -14.07 -5.78 -14.06
C GLN A 263 -13.06 -6.27 -13.03
N GLY A 264 -13.38 -7.35 -12.35
CA GLY A 264 -12.48 -8.05 -11.45
C GLY A 264 -12.04 -7.22 -10.24
N LYS A 265 -10.84 -7.47 -9.76
CA LYS A 265 -10.26 -6.74 -8.63
C LYS A 265 -9.98 -5.27 -8.97
N CYS A 266 -10.70 -4.37 -8.34
CA CYS A 266 -10.42 -2.94 -8.40
C CYS A 266 -9.81 -2.47 -7.08
N THR A 267 -8.49 -2.47 -7.00
CA THR A 267 -7.73 -2.08 -5.79
C THR A 267 -7.62 -0.56 -5.67
N THR A 268 -7.21 -0.07 -4.49
CA THR A 268 -6.91 1.36 -4.32
C THR A 268 -5.79 1.85 -5.23
N ASP A 269 -4.88 0.97 -5.70
CA ASP A 269 -3.88 1.31 -6.72
C ASP A 269 -4.49 1.49 -8.12
N HIS A 270 -5.61 0.83 -8.42
CA HIS A 270 -6.35 1.04 -9.67
C HIS A 270 -7.20 2.32 -9.61
N ILE A 271 -7.64 2.73 -8.40
CA ILE A 271 -8.50 3.91 -8.22
C ILE A 271 -7.67 5.19 -8.12
N SER A 272 -6.62 5.19 -7.29
CA SER A 272 -5.71 6.31 -7.09
C SER A 272 -4.29 5.79 -6.94
N MET A 273 -3.51 5.83 -8.02
CA MET A 273 -2.15 5.30 -8.05
C MET A 273 -1.22 6.07 -7.12
N ALA A 274 -0.28 5.33 -6.50
CA ALA A 274 0.86 5.90 -5.78
C ALA A 274 2.02 6.29 -6.71
N GLY A 275 3.23 6.32 -6.18
CA GLY A 275 4.44 6.65 -6.93
C GLY A 275 4.49 8.12 -7.35
N PRO A 276 4.72 8.45 -8.63
CA PRO A 276 4.86 9.84 -9.09
C PRO A 276 3.64 10.73 -8.81
N TRP A 277 2.45 10.17 -8.71
CA TRP A 277 1.22 10.90 -8.43
C TRP A 277 1.17 11.50 -7.02
N LEU A 278 1.88 10.90 -6.06
CA LEU A 278 1.90 11.38 -4.68
C LEU A 278 2.48 12.80 -4.52
N ARG A 279 3.18 13.31 -5.52
CA ARG A 279 3.60 14.73 -5.55
C ARG A 279 2.42 15.70 -5.55
N PHE A 280 1.25 15.24 -6.01
CA PHE A 280 0.02 16.03 -6.11
C PHE A 280 -0.95 15.81 -4.94
N ARG A 281 -0.58 15.05 -3.92
CA ARG A 281 -1.50 14.70 -2.82
C ARG A 281 -2.08 15.90 -2.05
N GLY A 282 -1.46 17.07 -2.15
CA GLY A 282 -1.98 18.34 -1.63
C GLY A 282 -2.76 19.15 -2.65
N HIS A 283 -2.97 18.64 -3.87
CA HIS A 283 -3.65 19.32 -4.98
C HIS A 283 -4.67 18.39 -5.61
N LEU A 284 -5.92 18.47 -5.13
CA LEU A 284 -6.95 17.50 -5.47
C LEU A 284 -7.31 17.50 -6.96
N GLU A 285 -7.30 18.66 -7.62
CA GLU A 285 -7.52 18.76 -9.08
C GLU A 285 -6.49 17.94 -9.85
N ASN A 286 -5.20 18.14 -9.54
CA ASN A 286 -4.12 17.46 -10.29
C ASN A 286 -4.04 15.96 -9.99
N ILE A 287 -4.27 15.54 -8.74
CA ILE A 287 -4.22 14.12 -8.41
C ILE A 287 -5.42 13.37 -9.01
N SER A 288 -6.55 14.04 -9.17
CA SER A 288 -7.76 13.44 -9.76
C SER A 288 -7.60 13.05 -11.22
N ASP A 289 -6.53 13.45 -11.90
CA ASP A 289 -6.21 12.98 -13.26
C ASP A 289 -5.91 11.49 -13.30
N ASN A 290 -5.55 10.85 -12.18
CA ASN A 290 -5.32 9.41 -12.11
C ASN A 290 -6.56 8.60 -11.68
N MET A 291 -7.69 9.25 -11.42
CA MET A 291 -8.89 8.57 -10.95
C MET A 291 -9.30 7.40 -11.84
N LEU A 292 -9.33 6.19 -11.26
CA LEU A 292 -9.71 4.94 -11.91
C LEU A 292 -8.90 4.61 -13.19
N MET A 293 -7.71 5.20 -13.35
CA MET A 293 -6.84 4.98 -14.50
C MET A 293 -6.40 3.51 -14.64
N GLY A 294 -6.30 2.77 -13.54
CA GLY A 294 -5.93 1.36 -13.54
C GLY A 294 -7.12 0.39 -13.57
N ALA A 295 -8.36 0.89 -13.48
CA ALA A 295 -9.54 0.04 -13.52
C ALA A 295 -9.81 -0.45 -14.94
N VAL A 296 -10.08 -1.75 -15.09
CA VAL A 296 -10.46 -2.36 -16.36
C VAL A 296 -11.95 -2.16 -16.60
N ASN A 297 -12.34 -1.62 -17.75
CA ASN A 297 -13.73 -1.48 -18.14
C ASN A 297 -14.25 -2.81 -18.72
N VAL A 298 -15.31 -3.36 -18.14
CA VAL A 298 -15.88 -4.66 -18.56
C VAL A 298 -16.34 -4.68 -20.03
N PHE A 299 -16.76 -3.53 -20.56
CA PHE A 299 -17.34 -3.48 -21.90
C PHE A 299 -16.33 -3.55 -23.04
N ASN A 300 -15.10 -3.11 -22.81
CA ASN A 300 -14.05 -3.10 -23.83
C ASN A 300 -12.76 -3.82 -23.40
N GLY A 301 -12.65 -4.24 -22.12
CA GLY A 301 -11.47 -4.90 -21.60
C GLY A 301 -10.23 -3.99 -21.44
N GLU A 302 -10.38 -2.68 -21.64
CA GLU A 302 -9.28 -1.71 -21.60
C GLU A 302 -9.27 -0.94 -20.26
N THR A 303 -8.08 -0.47 -19.87
CA THR A 303 -7.91 0.46 -18.73
C THR A 303 -8.02 1.89 -19.22
N ASN A 304 -8.51 2.78 -18.33
CA ASN A 304 -8.61 4.22 -18.58
C ASN A 304 -9.36 4.60 -19.86
N LYS A 305 -10.36 3.79 -20.25
CA LYS A 305 -11.16 4.02 -21.45
C LYS A 305 -12.63 3.74 -21.18
N VAL A 306 -13.44 4.78 -21.22
CA VAL A 306 -14.88 4.72 -20.92
C VAL A 306 -15.68 5.51 -21.96
N TRP A 307 -16.93 5.14 -22.13
CA TRP A 307 -17.86 5.88 -22.97
C TRP A 307 -18.23 7.22 -22.33
N ASN A 308 -18.05 8.29 -23.05
CA ASN A 308 -18.48 9.62 -22.65
C ASN A 308 -19.80 9.96 -23.34
N ARG A 309 -20.87 10.00 -22.59
CA ARG A 309 -22.21 10.25 -23.10
C ARG A 309 -22.37 11.67 -23.68
N SER A 310 -21.70 12.67 -23.12
CA SER A 310 -21.80 14.06 -23.61
C SER A 310 -21.19 14.25 -24.99
N THR A 311 -20.14 13.48 -25.33
CA THR A 311 -19.45 13.58 -26.63
C THR A 311 -19.79 12.45 -27.59
N ASN A 312 -20.47 11.39 -27.10
CA ASN A 312 -20.69 10.13 -27.84
C ASN A 312 -19.37 9.50 -28.35
N THR A 313 -18.32 9.56 -27.55
CA THR A 313 -17.00 9.00 -27.87
C THR A 313 -16.35 8.37 -26.65
N TYR A 314 -15.37 7.51 -26.86
CA TYR A 314 -14.53 7.03 -25.75
C TYR A 314 -13.53 8.08 -25.32
N GLY A 315 -13.36 8.22 -23.99
CA GLY A 315 -12.42 9.11 -23.36
C GLY A 315 -11.74 8.44 -22.15
N THR A 316 -10.83 9.17 -21.48
CA THR A 316 -10.26 8.74 -20.20
C THR A 316 -11.30 8.81 -19.11
N VAL A 317 -11.18 7.98 -18.06
CA VAL A 317 -12.14 7.98 -16.95
C VAL A 317 -12.18 9.35 -16.25
N SER A 318 -11.02 9.87 -15.87
CA SER A 318 -10.94 11.19 -15.22
C SER A 318 -11.40 12.33 -16.13
N GLY A 319 -11.05 12.30 -17.43
CA GLY A 319 -11.49 13.31 -18.40
C GLY A 319 -13.00 13.32 -18.59
N THR A 320 -13.62 12.14 -18.69
CA THR A 320 -15.10 12.01 -18.78
C THR A 320 -15.78 12.52 -17.51
N ALA A 321 -15.24 12.15 -16.31
CA ALA A 321 -15.80 12.62 -15.06
C ALA A 321 -15.63 14.15 -14.87
N LYS A 322 -14.51 14.74 -15.31
CA LYS A 322 -14.31 16.20 -15.32
C LYS A 322 -15.34 16.90 -16.21
N MET A 323 -15.64 16.34 -17.38
CA MET A 323 -16.65 16.87 -18.27
C MET A 323 -18.03 16.81 -17.63
N TYR A 324 -18.45 15.66 -17.10
CA TYR A 324 -19.71 15.52 -16.37
C TYR A 324 -19.81 16.53 -15.22
N LYS A 325 -18.76 16.68 -14.43
CA LYS A 325 -18.70 17.68 -13.35
C LYS A 325 -18.93 19.10 -13.87
N SER A 326 -18.30 19.49 -14.98
CA SER A 326 -18.45 20.84 -15.57
C SER A 326 -19.86 21.11 -16.09
N GLU A 327 -20.57 20.05 -16.48
CA GLU A 327 -21.96 20.08 -16.93
C GLU A 327 -22.97 19.93 -15.77
N GLY A 328 -22.48 19.80 -14.52
CA GLY A 328 -23.33 19.58 -13.35
C GLY A 328 -23.91 18.18 -13.24
N ILE A 329 -23.43 17.24 -14.03
CA ILE A 329 -23.90 15.86 -14.07
C ILE A 329 -23.20 15.04 -12.97
N SER A 330 -23.97 14.37 -12.12
CA SER A 330 -23.47 13.36 -11.21
C SER A 330 -23.36 12.01 -11.90
N SER A 331 -22.36 11.20 -11.54
CA SER A 331 -22.16 9.89 -12.14
C SER A 331 -22.06 8.76 -11.11
N ILE A 332 -22.17 7.53 -11.58
CA ILE A 332 -22.09 6.31 -10.78
C ILE A 332 -20.98 5.40 -11.29
N VAL A 333 -20.27 4.75 -10.36
CA VAL A 333 -19.32 3.68 -10.64
C VAL A 333 -19.92 2.35 -10.19
N VAL A 334 -19.80 1.32 -11.02
CA VAL A 334 -20.23 -0.04 -10.72
C VAL A 334 -19.00 -0.95 -10.67
N ALA A 335 -18.93 -1.83 -9.68
CA ALA A 335 -17.77 -2.69 -9.47
C ALA A 335 -18.14 -4.08 -8.96
N GLU A 336 -17.19 -5.00 -9.07
CA GLU A 336 -17.31 -6.36 -8.58
C GLU A 336 -16.94 -6.48 -7.08
N GLU A 337 -16.40 -7.64 -6.70
CA GLU A 337 -16.09 -7.99 -5.33
C GLU A 337 -14.88 -7.21 -4.77
N ASN A 338 -14.97 -6.92 -3.47
CA ASN A 338 -13.86 -6.35 -2.68
C ASN A 338 -13.30 -5.04 -3.25
N TYR A 339 -14.20 -4.16 -3.76
CA TYR A 339 -13.80 -2.87 -4.33
C TYR A 339 -12.99 -2.03 -3.34
N GLY A 340 -11.83 -1.53 -3.78
CA GLY A 340 -10.93 -0.71 -2.98
C GLY A 340 -10.00 -1.51 -2.06
N GLU A 341 -9.77 -2.80 -2.36
CA GLU A 341 -8.77 -3.61 -1.65
C GLU A 341 -7.38 -2.96 -1.71
N GLY A 342 -6.58 -3.15 -0.68
CA GLY A 342 -5.20 -2.69 -0.63
C GLY A 342 -4.95 -1.59 0.40
N SER A 343 -4.03 -0.66 0.08
CA SER A 343 -3.63 0.41 0.99
C SER A 343 -4.77 1.37 1.29
N SER A 344 -4.85 1.82 2.54
CA SER A 344 -5.76 2.90 2.92
C SER A 344 -5.33 4.21 2.24
N ARG A 345 -6.10 4.65 1.25
CA ARG A 345 -5.86 5.89 0.50
C ARG A 345 -7.11 6.73 0.49
N GLU A 346 -7.08 7.84 1.21
CA GLU A 346 -8.16 8.80 1.25
C GLU A 346 -8.43 9.38 -0.16
N HIS A 347 -7.39 9.61 -0.95
CA HIS A 347 -7.50 10.10 -2.32
C HIS A 347 -8.37 9.19 -3.19
N ALA A 348 -8.31 7.87 -3.01
CA ALA A 348 -9.18 6.94 -3.72
C ALA A 348 -10.68 7.15 -3.45
N ALA A 349 -11.03 7.87 -2.38
CA ALA A 349 -12.39 8.31 -2.09
C ALA A 349 -12.61 9.81 -2.38
N MET A 350 -11.57 10.64 -2.18
CA MET A 350 -11.69 12.09 -2.43
C MET A 350 -11.77 12.42 -3.92
N GLU A 351 -11.01 11.73 -4.77
CA GLU A 351 -10.98 11.98 -6.22
C GLU A 351 -12.36 11.72 -6.89
N PRO A 352 -13.00 10.56 -6.72
CA PRO A 352 -14.34 10.35 -7.24
C PRO A 352 -15.34 11.40 -6.71
N ARG A 353 -15.29 11.70 -5.39
CA ARG A 353 -16.15 12.71 -4.79
C ARG A 353 -15.93 14.09 -5.41
N PHE A 354 -14.67 14.46 -5.61
CA PHE A 354 -14.29 15.73 -6.23
C PHE A 354 -14.74 15.83 -7.68
N LEU A 355 -14.70 14.72 -8.42
CA LEU A 355 -15.16 14.66 -9.83
C LEU A 355 -16.66 14.34 -9.97
N ASN A 356 -17.44 14.57 -8.91
CA ASN A 356 -18.89 14.43 -8.87
C ASN A 356 -19.42 13.01 -9.11
N VAL A 357 -18.59 11.98 -8.84
CA VAL A 357 -19.09 10.63 -8.65
C VAL A 357 -19.82 10.60 -7.30
N ARG A 358 -21.09 10.23 -7.28
CA ARG A 358 -21.91 10.28 -6.07
C ARG A 358 -22.16 8.91 -5.48
N VAL A 359 -22.14 7.88 -6.29
CA VAL A 359 -22.49 6.52 -5.90
C VAL A 359 -21.39 5.56 -6.38
N ILE A 360 -21.00 4.66 -5.49
CA ILE A 360 -20.27 3.44 -5.84
C ILE A 360 -21.21 2.27 -5.52
N LEU A 361 -21.60 1.50 -6.54
CA LEU A 361 -22.41 0.29 -6.41
C LEU A 361 -21.52 -0.93 -6.69
N ALA A 362 -21.28 -1.76 -5.69
CA ALA A 362 -20.36 -2.90 -5.82
C ALA A 362 -20.99 -4.20 -5.31
N LYS A 363 -20.47 -5.34 -5.75
CA LYS A 363 -20.84 -6.65 -5.18
C LYS A 363 -20.38 -6.77 -3.72
N SER A 364 -19.23 -6.18 -3.37
CA SER A 364 -18.74 -6.00 -2.00
C SER A 364 -17.61 -4.97 -1.95
N PHE A 365 -17.28 -4.49 -0.75
CA PHE A 365 -16.23 -3.49 -0.52
C PHE A 365 -15.13 -4.03 0.38
N ALA A 366 -13.91 -3.54 0.17
CA ALA A 366 -12.89 -3.56 1.19
C ALA A 366 -13.27 -2.60 2.32
N ARG A 367 -13.28 -3.08 3.57
CA ARG A 367 -13.81 -2.38 4.73
C ARG A 367 -13.27 -0.95 4.92
N ILE A 368 -11.96 -0.77 4.78
CA ILE A 368 -11.33 0.54 4.97
C ILE A 368 -11.78 1.51 3.88
N HIS A 369 -11.85 1.06 2.64
CA HIS A 369 -12.25 1.90 1.51
C HIS A 369 -13.71 2.30 1.60
N GLU A 370 -14.59 1.39 1.96
CA GLU A 370 -16.00 1.69 2.24
C GLU A 370 -16.14 2.82 3.29
N THR A 371 -15.37 2.71 4.38
CA THR A 371 -15.34 3.74 5.42
C THR A 371 -14.85 5.08 4.86
N ASN A 372 -13.81 5.08 4.02
CA ASN A 372 -13.28 6.29 3.41
C ASN A 372 -14.31 6.95 2.45
N LEU A 373 -15.02 6.17 1.63
CA LEU A 373 -16.10 6.67 0.77
C LEU A 373 -17.19 7.36 1.59
N LYS A 374 -17.67 6.69 2.64
CA LYS A 374 -18.69 7.25 3.56
C LYS A 374 -18.22 8.54 4.23
N LYS A 375 -16.96 8.62 4.66
CA LYS A 375 -16.38 9.84 5.25
C LYS A 375 -16.30 11.01 4.27
N GLN A 376 -16.23 10.76 2.98
CA GLN A 376 -16.27 11.79 1.94
C GLN A 376 -17.71 12.13 1.51
N GLY A 377 -18.72 11.57 2.16
CA GLY A 377 -20.14 11.81 1.81
C GLY A 377 -20.55 11.17 0.49
N MET A 378 -19.92 10.05 0.14
CA MET A 378 -20.30 9.22 -1.00
C MET A 378 -21.22 8.09 -0.55
N LEU A 379 -22.16 7.73 -1.40
CA LEU A 379 -23.05 6.60 -1.20
C LEU A 379 -22.34 5.33 -1.66
N ALA A 380 -21.85 4.52 -0.70
CA ALA A 380 -21.26 3.22 -0.94
C ALA A 380 -22.32 2.14 -0.65
N ILE A 381 -22.85 1.51 -1.68
CA ILE A 381 -23.95 0.54 -1.60
C ILE A 381 -23.61 -0.77 -2.30
N THR A 382 -24.22 -1.85 -1.82
CA THR A 382 -24.01 -3.19 -2.40
C THR A 382 -25.29 -3.69 -3.07
N PHE A 383 -25.13 -4.55 -4.06
CA PHE A 383 -26.25 -5.27 -4.65
C PHE A 383 -26.90 -6.19 -3.60
N VAL A 384 -28.22 -6.23 -3.57
CA VAL A 384 -29.00 -7.23 -2.81
C VAL A 384 -28.84 -8.59 -3.51
N ASP A 385 -29.07 -8.62 -4.82
CA ASP A 385 -28.74 -9.75 -5.68
C ASP A 385 -27.50 -9.40 -6.53
N LYS A 386 -26.42 -10.11 -6.33
CA LYS A 386 -25.16 -9.89 -7.07
C LYS A 386 -25.30 -10.12 -8.58
N ALA A 387 -26.29 -10.88 -9.02
CA ALA A 387 -26.57 -11.12 -10.43
C ALA A 387 -27.11 -9.86 -11.14
N ASP A 388 -27.63 -8.87 -10.40
CA ASP A 388 -28.07 -7.61 -10.97
C ASP A 388 -26.90 -6.80 -11.56
N TYR A 389 -25.66 -7.06 -11.14
CA TYR A 389 -24.47 -6.50 -11.78
C TYR A 389 -24.44 -6.78 -13.27
N ASP A 390 -24.84 -7.98 -13.72
CA ASP A 390 -24.76 -8.39 -15.11
C ASP A 390 -25.81 -7.69 -16.00
N LYS A 391 -26.89 -7.17 -15.41
CA LYS A 391 -27.96 -6.45 -16.11
C LYS A 391 -27.52 -5.06 -16.58
N ILE A 392 -26.54 -4.45 -15.93
CA ILE A 392 -26.11 -3.07 -16.20
C ILE A 392 -25.26 -3.02 -17.48
N GLN A 393 -25.64 -2.18 -18.45
CA GLN A 393 -24.99 -1.98 -19.74
C GLN A 393 -24.25 -0.63 -19.83
N GLU A 394 -23.36 -0.47 -20.83
CA GLU A 394 -22.45 0.68 -20.95
C GLU A 394 -23.15 2.04 -21.04
N HIS A 395 -24.32 2.08 -21.67
CA HIS A 395 -25.04 3.33 -21.92
C HIS A 395 -26.16 3.61 -20.92
N ASP A 396 -26.27 2.79 -19.88
CA ASP A 396 -27.35 2.90 -18.90
C ASP A 396 -27.22 4.16 -18.06
N MET A 397 -28.38 4.63 -17.62
CA MET A 397 -28.50 5.64 -16.57
C MET A 397 -29.13 5.01 -15.35
N LEU A 398 -28.63 5.37 -14.18
CA LEU A 398 -29.11 4.84 -12.93
C LEU A 398 -29.63 5.96 -12.03
N SER A 399 -30.72 5.68 -11.33
CA SER A 399 -31.24 6.57 -10.28
C SER A 399 -31.28 5.80 -8.96
N VAL A 400 -30.86 6.44 -7.88
CA VAL A 400 -30.96 5.89 -6.53
C VAL A 400 -31.97 6.72 -5.77
N THR A 401 -33.05 6.07 -5.32
CA THR A 401 -34.18 6.69 -4.65
C THR A 401 -34.42 6.17 -3.24
N GLY A 402 -35.14 6.94 -2.44
CA GLY A 402 -35.42 6.64 -1.03
C GLY A 402 -34.37 7.18 -0.06
N LEU A 403 -33.55 8.14 -0.50
CA LEU A 403 -32.46 8.69 0.32
C LEU A 403 -33.01 9.51 1.52
N VAL A 404 -34.17 10.10 1.44
CA VAL A 404 -34.79 10.89 2.54
C VAL A 404 -35.04 10.01 3.77
N ASP A 405 -35.44 8.77 3.52
CA ASP A 405 -35.80 7.81 4.59
C ASP A 405 -34.63 6.79 4.82
N PHE A 406 -33.43 7.08 4.29
CA PHE A 406 -32.30 6.18 4.37
C PHE A 406 -31.81 6.02 5.81
N MET A 407 -31.83 4.78 6.29
CA MET A 407 -31.32 4.39 7.61
C MET A 407 -30.68 3.05 7.59
N PRO A 408 -29.80 2.71 8.58
CA PRO A 408 -29.16 1.41 8.67
C PRO A 408 -30.15 0.25 8.62
N GLY A 409 -29.85 -0.78 7.82
CA GLY A 409 -30.69 -1.96 7.67
C GLY A 409 -31.84 -1.82 6.65
N HIS A 410 -31.99 -0.66 6.01
CA HIS A 410 -32.98 -0.44 4.95
C HIS A 410 -32.32 -0.41 3.58
N ASN A 411 -32.95 -1.07 2.61
CA ASN A 411 -32.51 -1.06 1.22
C ASN A 411 -32.94 0.22 0.52
N LEU A 412 -32.11 0.70 -0.40
CA LEU A 412 -32.44 1.73 -1.35
C LEU A 412 -32.94 1.10 -2.66
N THR A 413 -33.74 1.84 -3.42
CA THR A 413 -34.16 1.41 -4.75
C THR A 413 -33.23 2.01 -5.79
N CYS A 414 -32.65 1.15 -6.64
CA CYS A 414 -31.87 1.55 -7.81
C CYS A 414 -32.71 1.29 -9.07
N LEU A 415 -33.06 2.36 -9.79
CA LEU A 415 -33.76 2.28 -11.06
C LEU A 415 -32.73 2.26 -12.19
N LEU A 416 -32.90 1.33 -13.10
CA LEU A 416 -32.04 1.15 -14.28
C LEU A 416 -32.82 1.59 -15.52
N TYR A 417 -32.25 2.56 -16.25
CA TYR A 417 -32.80 3.03 -17.51
C TYR A 417 -31.83 2.63 -18.63
N THR A 418 -32.23 1.65 -19.42
CA THR A 418 -31.53 1.30 -20.65
C THR A 418 -31.89 2.30 -21.74
N SER A 419 -30.95 2.68 -22.60
CA SER A 419 -31.25 3.48 -23.78
C SER A 419 -32.27 2.72 -24.64
N PRO A 420 -33.34 3.39 -25.11
CA PRO A 420 -34.27 2.71 -26.02
C PRO A 420 -33.50 2.18 -27.23
N SER A 421 -33.82 0.95 -27.64
CA SER A 421 -33.30 0.38 -28.86
C SER A 421 -33.63 1.30 -30.03
N PRO A 422 -32.72 1.51 -31.02
CA PRO A 422 -33.03 2.32 -32.23
C PRO A 422 -34.15 1.75 -33.08
N ARG A 423 -34.93 0.80 -32.58
CA ARG A 423 -35.98 0.09 -33.32
C ARG A 423 -37.39 0.20 -32.70
N ASP A 424 -37.56 1.01 -31.63
CA ASP A 424 -38.88 1.30 -31.08
C ASP A 424 -39.33 2.72 -31.45
#